data_d8a50e7fab3a38388cf10bba0146e6aa
#
_entry.id   d8a50e7fab3a38388cf10bba0146e6aa
#
_cell.length_a   1.000
_cell.length_b   1.000
_cell.length_c   1.000
_cell.angle_alpha   90.00
_cell.angle_beta   90.00
_cell.angle_gamma   90.00
#
_symmetry.space_group_name_H-M   'P 1'
#
loop_
_entity.id
_entity.type
_entity.pdbx_description
1 polymer ?
#
loop_
_entity_poly.entity_id
_entity_poly.type
_entity_poly.pdbx_seq_one_letter_code
_entity_poly.pdbx_strand_id
1 'polypeptide(L)'
;MLKSLLPPLLATIVGIITVVGISLVDWRAGLFLALGLLLSGVVGPLFTIRSTRIAQRRETESRSRISEVAMTVVDGAAQITVDGQTQQVLSGLSELEDQLYDAKDASAKPAAWAAAIDVFGMLMAVIMAAYFGIFAVNQQAIPEVMLAVLALTPLSAFEGTAQLGPAAQQLVISATSAVRIMNMLPAEAEIKAEREEEENANTTRDPSAANILEAKDLPFGWPGGPVVATGINLRLAPGDHLAIVGQSGIGKTTLLYTLAGLLKPVAGSVKIDGVDVFSLPRLQAAASFVITPEDAHIFETTILENLRVANGELTAAEGEELLKEAGLAEWLASLPAGIETELGSGATTISGGERRRILLARALAAKAPLLALDEPGEHLDPETADALLRDLLTAGSEEHKRGVILVTHRLTPLDQADQVFIMDKPHGRLDEPATFVAQGTHRELAENHPGYAWSLRQEQVDAF
;
A
#
# COMPACT_ATOMS: atom_id res chain seq x y z
N MET A 1 -13.12 21.25 5.93
CA MET A 1 -14.43 21.34 6.61
C MET A 1 -14.86 22.77 6.92
N LEU A 2 -14.03 23.66 7.51
CA LEU A 2 -14.45 25.04 7.81
C LEU A 2 -14.92 25.83 6.58
N LYS A 3 -14.21 25.69 5.44
CA LYS A 3 -14.55 26.37 4.16
C LYS A 3 -15.89 25.96 3.55
N SER A 4 -16.44 24.80 3.93
CA SER A 4 -17.73 24.33 3.43
C SER A 4 -18.90 24.55 4.39
N LEU A 5 -18.65 24.78 5.68
CA LEU A 5 -19.68 25.01 6.69
C LEU A 5 -19.93 26.49 6.96
N LEU A 6 -18.93 27.34 6.80
CA LEU A 6 -19.06 28.79 7.07
C LEU A 6 -20.00 29.51 6.11
N PRO A 7 -19.95 29.26 4.75
CA PRO A 7 -20.83 29.94 3.81
C PRO A 7 -22.33 29.67 4.04
N PRO A 8 -22.82 28.45 4.30
CA PRO A 8 -24.22 28.19 4.60
C PRO A 8 -24.72 28.93 5.86
N LEU A 9 -23.87 28.99 6.88
CA LEU A 9 -24.24 29.67 8.14
C LEU A 9 -24.35 31.18 7.95
N LEU A 10 -23.40 31.79 7.24
CA LEU A 10 -23.45 33.21 6.89
C LEU A 10 -24.64 33.55 5.98
N ALA A 11 -24.87 32.77 4.94
CA ALA A 11 -25.99 32.95 4.01
C ALA A 11 -27.33 32.87 4.73
N THR A 12 -27.49 31.95 5.70
CA THR A 12 -28.70 31.81 6.50
C THR A 12 -28.93 33.02 7.39
N ILE A 13 -27.90 33.47 8.11
CA ILE A 13 -28.00 34.65 9.00
C ILE A 13 -28.33 35.91 8.19
N VAL A 14 -27.58 36.19 7.14
CA VAL A 14 -27.79 37.35 6.27
C VAL A 14 -29.16 37.27 5.60
N GLY A 15 -29.55 36.09 5.09
CA GLY A 15 -30.86 35.87 4.48
C GLY A 15 -32.02 36.15 5.44
N ILE A 16 -31.96 35.67 6.66
CA ILE A 16 -33.00 35.94 7.67
C ILE A 16 -33.10 37.45 7.99
N ILE A 17 -31.95 38.10 8.23
CA ILE A 17 -31.92 39.55 8.54
C ILE A 17 -32.51 40.37 7.40
N THR A 18 -32.15 40.07 6.15
CA THR A 18 -32.62 40.79 4.97
C THR A 18 -34.12 40.55 4.70
N VAL A 19 -34.59 39.29 4.84
CA VAL A 19 -36.01 38.96 4.69
C VAL A 19 -36.84 39.68 5.75
N VAL A 20 -36.42 39.67 7.03
CA VAL A 20 -37.10 40.38 8.10
C VAL A 20 -37.10 41.89 7.84
N GLY A 21 -35.92 42.46 7.48
CA GLY A 21 -35.82 43.90 7.20
C GLY A 21 -36.74 44.37 6.05
N ILE A 22 -36.79 43.63 4.95
CA ILE A 22 -37.69 43.94 3.83
C ILE A 22 -39.16 43.69 4.17
N SER A 23 -39.47 42.64 4.94
CA SER A 23 -40.85 42.35 5.36
C SER A 23 -41.43 43.40 6.28
N LEU A 24 -40.60 44.10 7.06
CA LEU A 24 -41.02 45.25 7.87
C LEU A 24 -41.41 46.46 7.03
N VAL A 25 -40.88 46.58 5.81
CA VAL A 25 -41.22 47.66 4.88
C VAL A 25 -42.44 47.27 4.04
N ASP A 26 -42.40 46.12 3.39
CA ASP A 26 -43.53 45.50 2.68
C ASP A 26 -43.43 43.95 2.79
N TRP A 27 -44.46 43.36 3.42
CA TRP A 27 -44.46 41.89 3.67
C TRP A 27 -44.51 41.07 2.38
N ARG A 28 -45.06 41.64 1.27
CA ARG A 28 -45.14 40.97 -0.03
C ARG A 28 -43.78 40.91 -0.68
N ALA A 29 -43.01 41.99 -0.65
CA ALA A 29 -41.64 42.03 -1.12
C ALA A 29 -40.77 41.05 -0.31
N GLY A 30 -40.94 41.02 1.01
CA GLY A 30 -40.26 40.06 1.89
C GLY A 30 -40.56 38.59 1.58
N LEU A 31 -41.85 38.30 1.25
CA LEU A 31 -42.26 36.94 0.88
C LEU A 31 -41.55 36.46 -0.43
N PHE A 32 -41.51 37.31 -1.47
CA PHE A 32 -40.83 36.95 -2.72
C PHE A 32 -39.32 36.86 -2.56
N LEU A 33 -38.71 37.68 -1.70
CA LEU A 33 -37.31 37.56 -1.34
C LEU A 33 -37.05 36.21 -0.62
N ALA A 34 -37.86 35.85 0.36
CA ALA A 34 -37.76 34.59 1.06
C ALA A 34 -37.90 33.39 0.12
N LEU A 35 -38.84 33.43 -0.83
CA LEU A 35 -39.04 32.40 -1.84
C LEU A 35 -37.83 32.28 -2.78
N GLY A 36 -37.29 33.43 -3.25
CA GLY A 36 -36.09 33.45 -4.09
C GLY A 36 -34.87 32.92 -3.37
N LEU A 37 -34.64 33.33 -2.09
CA LEU A 37 -33.54 32.82 -1.28
C LEU A 37 -33.69 31.31 -0.96
N LEU A 38 -34.91 30.81 -0.80
CA LEU A 38 -35.15 29.38 -0.61
C LEU A 38 -34.86 28.58 -1.86
N LEU A 39 -35.25 29.10 -3.04
CA LEU A 39 -34.92 28.50 -4.32
C LEU A 39 -33.39 28.44 -4.56
N SER A 40 -32.71 29.57 -4.37
CA SER A 40 -31.26 29.68 -4.54
C SER A 40 -30.50 28.94 -3.43
N GLY A 41 -30.89 29.11 -2.17
CA GLY A 41 -30.16 28.59 -1.00
C GLY A 41 -30.37 27.10 -0.71
N VAL A 42 -31.48 26.50 -1.17
CA VAL A 42 -31.80 25.09 -0.91
C VAL A 42 -31.85 24.27 -2.20
N VAL A 43 -32.68 24.70 -3.17
CA VAL A 43 -32.88 23.90 -4.40
C VAL A 43 -31.61 23.83 -5.24
N GLY A 44 -30.95 24.99 -5.44
CA GLY A 44 -29.68 25.06 -6.19
C GLY A 44 -28.58 24.13 -5.64
N PRO A 45 -28.21 24.26 -4.36
CA PRO A 45 -27.22 23.38 -3.72
C PRO A 45 -27.60 21.90 -3.72
N LEU A 46 -28.88 21.54 -3.57
CA LEU A 46 -29.32 20.14 -3.65
C LEU A 46 -29.09 19.54 -5.05
N PHE A 47 -29.40 20.31 -6.10
CA PHE A 47 -29.07 19.91 -7.48
C PHE A 47 -27.56 19.79 -7.68
N THR A 48 -26.78 20.70 -7.16
CA THR A 48 -25.32 20.69 -7.23
C THR A 48 -24.75 19.45 -6.50
N ILE A 49 -25.21 19.12 -5.29
CA ILE A 49 -24.76 17.93 -4.55
C ILE A 49 -25.04 16.64 -5.35
N ARG A 50 -26.27 16.53 -5.90
CA ARG A 50 -26.66 15.34 -6.65
C ARG A 50 -25.83 15.17 -7.94
N SER A 51 -25.63 16.25 -8.69
CA SER A 51 -24.83 16.24 -9.91
C SER A 51 -23.36 15.97 -9.63
N THR A 52 -22.79 16.61 -8.62
CA THR A 52 -21.39 16.43 -8.23
C THR A 52 -21.11 15.01 -7.76
N ARG A 53 -22.01 14.39 -7.00
CA ARG A 53 -21.83 12.98 -6.56
C ARG A 53 -21.71 12.01 -7.73
N ILE A 54 -22.56 12.19 -8.76
CA ILE A 54 -22.57 11.32 -9.93
C ILE A 54 -21.32 11.56 -10.78
N ALA A 55 -20.99 12.82 -11.03
CA ALA A 55 -19.82 13.21 -11.81
C ALA A 55 -18.51 12.79 -11.15
N GLN A 56 -18.38 13.04 -9.84
CA GLN A 56 -17.16 12.75 -9.09
C GLN A 56 -16.80 11.25 -9.12
N ARG A 57 -17.78 10.37 -9.01
CA ARG A 57 -17.53 8.93 -9.10
C ARG A 57 -16.96 8.55 -10.45
N ARG A 58 -17.59 9.01 -11.53
CA ARG A 58 -17.14 8.73 -12.91
C ARG A 58 -15.79 9.37 -13.23
N GLU A 59 -15.61 10.63 -12.86
CA GLU A 59 -14.35 11.34 -13.07
C GLU A 59 -13.18 10.69 -12.35
N THR A 60 -13.37 10.30 -11.08
CA THR A 60 -12.32 9.64 -10.29
C THR A 60 -11.95 8.28 -10.89
N GLU A 61 -12.94 7.51 -11.31
CA GLU A 61 -12.73 6.19 -11.92
C GLU A 61 -12.01 6.31 -13.26
N SER A 62 -12.42 7.26 -14.12
CA SER A 62 -11.77 7.50 -15.42
C SER A 62 -10.33 8.03 -15.23
N ARG A 63 -10.09 8.95 -14.28
CA ARG A 63 -8.73 9.44 -13.98
C ARG A 63 -7.82 8.34 -13.44
N SER A 64 -8.32 7.46 -12.56
CA SER A 64 -7.54 6.31 -12.09
C SER A 64 -7.14 5.40 -13.24
N ARG A 65 -8.07 5.07 -14.14
CA ARG A 65 -7.79 4.23 -15.31
C ARG A 65 -6.79 4.88 -16.27
N ILE A 66 -6.95 6.18 -16.54
CA ILE A 66 -6.00 6.92 -17.40
C ILE A 66 -4.60 6.91 -16.75
N SER A 67 -4.50 7.14 -15.45
CA SER A 67 -3.20 7.12 -14.73
C SER A 67 -2.57 5.73 -14.75
N GLU A 68 -3.35 4.68 -14.54
CA GLU A 68 -2.89 3.29 -14.59
C GLU A 68 -2.38 2.91 -15.99
N VAL A 69 -3.15 3.21 -17.03
CA VAL A 69 -2.75 2.97 -18.42
C VAL A 69 -1.54 3.80 -18.80
N ALA A 70 -1.51 5.10 -18.42
CA ALA A 70 -0.37 5.96 -18.70
C ALA A 70 0.91 5.46 -18.04
N MET A 71 0.84 5.00 -16.78
CA MET A 71 1.98 4.42 -16.08
C MET A 71 2.46 3.13 -16.76
N THR A 72 1.54 2.23 -17.11
CA THR A 72 1.85 1.01 -17.86
C THR A 72 2.51 1.32 -19.21
N VAL A 73 2.06 2.38 -19.89
CA VAL A 73 2.65 2.81 -21.17
C VAL A 73 4.05 3.37 -20.97
N VAL A 74 4.29 4.14 -19.93
CA VAL A 74 5.62 4.70 -19.62
C VAL A 74 6.58 3.58 -19.22
N ASP A 75 6.16 2.67 -18.34
CA ASP A 75 6.98 1.55 -17.89
C ASP A 75 7.28 0.56 -19.02
N GLY A 76 6.31 0.33 -19.90
CA GLY A 76 6.44 -0.55 -21.06
C GLY A 76 6.84 0.13 -22.36
N ALA A 77 7.24 1.42 -22.36
CA ALA A 77 7.42 2.21 -23.59
C ALA A 77 8.41 1.59 -24.58
N ALA A 78 9.51 1.02 -24.08
CA ALA A 78 10.52 0.34 -24.92
C ALA A 78 9.91 -0.88 -25.63
N GLN A 79 9.16 -1.72 -24.90
CA GLN A 79 8.53 -2.92 -25.45
C GLN A 79 7.43 -2.57 -26.44
N ILE A 80 6.56 -1.61 -26.10
CA ILE A 80 5.47 -1.12 -26.99
C ILE A 80 6.03 -0.59 -28.30
N THR A 81 7.20 0.08 -28.25
CA THR A 81 7.88 0.61 -29.45
C THR A 81 8.44 -0.50 -30.31
N VAL A 82 9.09 -1.51 -29.69
CA VAL A 82 9.64 -2.67 -30.39
C VAL A 82 8.54 -3.51 -31.04
N ASP A 83 7.41 -3.69 -30.35
CA ASP A 83 6.25 -4.45 -30.86
C ASP A 83 5.41 -3.68 -31.89
N GLY A 84 5.74 -2.40 -32.15
CA GLY A 84 5.03 -1.56 -33.13
C GLY A 84 3.60 -1.20 -32.71
N GLN A 85 3.23 -1.35 -31.46
CA GLN A 85 1.87 -1.15 -30.95
C GLN A 85 1.59 0.27 -30.44
N THR A 86 2.52 1.20 -30.60
CA THR A 86 2.42 2.58 -30.08
C THR A 86 1.12 3.27 -30.49
N GLN A 87 0.69 3.12 -31.75
CA GLN A 87 -0.51 3.79 -32.24
C GLN A 87 -1.80 3.20 -31.66
N GLN A 88 -1.84 1.89 -31.43
CA GLN A 88 -2.98 1.22 -30.82
C GLN A 88 -3.14 1.63 -29.35
N VAL A 89 -2.04 1.72 -28.62
CA VAL A 89 -2.03 2.13 -27.21
C VAL A 89 -2.45 3.60 -27.06
N LEU A 90 -1.93 4.48 -27.92
CA LEU A 90 -2.33 5.90 -27.95
C LEU A 90 -3.81 6.09 -28.31
N SER A 91 -4.35 5.29 -29.23
CA SER A 91 -5.78 5.35 -29.56
C SER A 91 -6.65 4.89 -28.38
N GLY A 92 -6.23 3.87 -27.64
CA GLY A 92 -6.92 3.45 -26.41
C GLY A 92 -6.90 4.52 -25.32
N LEU A 93 -5.79 5.25 -25.18
CA LEU A 93 -5.70 6.37 -24.22
C LEU A 93 -6.64 7.52 -24.64
N SER A 94 -6.70 7.85 -25.94
CA SER A 94 -7.62 8.86 -26.47
C SER A 94 -9.09 8.51 -26.23
N GLU A 95 -9.47 7.24 -26.35
CA GLU A 95 -10.83 6.78 -26.03
C GLU A 95 -11.19 6.95 -24.54
N LEU A 96 -10.23 6.72 -23.65
CA LEU A 96 -10.40 6.97 -22.21
C LEU A 96 -10.52 8.47 -21.90
N GLU A 97 -9.79 9.32 -22.62
CA GLU A 97 -9.93 10.78 -22.53
C GLU A 97 -11.30 11.26 -23.00
N ASP A 98 -11.82 10.72 -24.10
CA ASP A 98 -13.16 11.05 -24.61
C ASP A 98 -14.24 10.66 -23.57
N GLN A 99 -14.12 9.50 -22.94
CA GLN A 99 -15.02 9.09 -21.84
C GLN A 99 -14.96 10.06 -20.65
N LEU A 100 -13.78 10.60 -20.33
CA LEU A 100 -13.62 11.61 -19.28
C LEU A 100 -14.30 12.94 -19.67
N TYR A 101 -14.17 13.36 -20.93
CA TYR A 101 -14.86 14.56 -21.44
C TYR A 101 -16.38 14.40 -21.41
N ASP A 102 -16.90 13.26 -21.84
CA ASP A 102 -18.33 12.95 -21.76
C ASP A 102 -18.87 12.97 -20.33
N ALA A 103 -18.09 12.44 -19.38
CA ALA A 103 -18.44 12.48 -17.96
C ALA A 103 -18.48 13.91 -17.41
N LYS A 104 -17.54 14.78 -17.83
CA LYS A 104 -17.53 16.21 -17.47
C LYS A 104 -18.70 16.95 -18.09
N ASP A 105 -19.01 16.74 -19.35
CA ASP A 105 -20.15 17.37 -20.02
C ASP A 105 -21.48 16.95 -19.41
N ALA A 106 -21.63 15.68 -19.07
CA ALA A 106 -22.81 15.20 -18.35
C ALA A 106 -23.00 15.86 -16.99
N SER A 107 -21.91 16.29 -16.33
CA SER A 107 -21.97 17.02 -15.05
C SER A 107 -22.24 18.53 -15.22
N ALA A 108 -21.89 19.11 -16.37
CA ALA A 108 -22.08 20.53 -16.63
C ALA A 108 -23.56 20.92 -16.74
N LYS A 109 -24.42 20.08 -17.30
CA LYS A 109 -25.86 20.35 -17.48
C LYS A 109 -26.59 20.59 -16.14
N PRO A 110 -26.48 19.73 -15.10
CA PRO A 110 -27.13 20.00 -13.81
C PRO A 110 -26.54 21.23 -13.10
N ALA A 111 -25.24 21.51 -13.27
CA ALA A 111 -24.62 22.71 -12.73
C ALA A 111 -25.18 23.98 -13.38
N ALA A 112 -25.37 23.96 -14.71
CA ALA A 112 -26.00 25.04 -15.44
C ALA A 112 -27.45 25.28 -15.00
N TRP A 113 -28.24 24.23 -14.74
CA TRP A 113 -29.58 24.35 -14.19
C TRP A 113 -29.56 24.94 -12.78
N ALA A 114 -28.63 24.54 -11.91
CA ALA A 114 -28.50 25.13 -10.58
C ALA A 114 -28.20 26.62 -10.64
N ALA A 115 -27.27 27.04 -11.53
CA ALA A 115 -26.98 28.46 -11.77
C ALA A 115 -28.18 29.23 -12.34
N ALA A 116 -28.95 28.62 -13.26
CA ALA A 116 -30.14 29.23 -13.81
C ALA A 116 -31.23 29.44 -12.75
N ILE A 117 -31.43 28.50 -11.82
CA ILE A 117 -32.35 28.62 -10.71
C ILE A 117 -31.93 29.76 -9.76
N ASP A 118 -30.64 29.90 -9.49
CA ASP A 118 -30.09 30.96 -8.66
C ASP A 118 -30.35 32.34 -9.25
N VAL A 119 -30.00 32.55 -10.52
CA VAL A 119 -30.24 33.79 -11.25
C VAL A 119 -31.74 34.09 -11.36
N PHE A 120 -32.59 33.09 -11.62
CA PHE A 120 -34.02 33.26 -11.70
C PHE A 120 -34.61 33.69 -10.35
N GLY A 121 -34.20 33.05 -9.26
CA GLY A 121 -34.63 33.41 -7.90
C GLY A 121 -34.26 34.87 -7.54
N MET A 122 -33.05 35.28 -7.88
CA MET A 122 -32.55 36.63 -7.70
C MET A 122 -33.36 37.65 -8.49
N LEU A 123 -33.53 37.45 -9.79
CA LEU A 123 -34.28 38.36 -10.67
C LEU A 123 -35.74 38.48 -10.26
N MET A 124 -36.37 37.37 -9.89
CA MET A 124 -37.75 37.37 -9.40
C MET A 124 -37.87 38.22 -8.10
N ALA A 125 -36.95 38.02 -7.16
CA ALA A 125 -36.95 38.76 -5.90
C ALA A 125 -36.77 40.27 -6.12
N VAL A 126 -35.82 40.67 -7.00
CA VAL A 126 -35.56 42.09 -7.33
C VAL A 126 -36.74 42.74 -8.04
N ILE A 127 -37.29 42.07 -9.08
CA ILE A 127 -38.42 42.61 -9.85
C ILE A 127 -39.66 42.77 -8.96
N MET A 128 -39.95 41.75 -8.14
CA MET A 128 -41.12 41.82 -7.22
C MET A 128 -40.93 42.86 -6.12
N ALA A 129 -39.72 42.98 -5.57
CA ALA A 129 -39.39 44.02 -4.61
C ALA A 129 -39.57 45.44 -5.19
N ALA A 130 -39.10 45.66 -6.44
CA ALA A 130 -39.31 46.92 -7.14
C ALA A 130 -40.77 47.16 -7.45
N TYR A 131 -41.52 46.17 -7.93
CA TYR A 131 -42.95 46.29 -8.24
C TYR A 131 -43.78 46.70 -7.02
N PHE A 132 -43.65 45.97 -5.91
CA PHE A 132 -44.36 46.30 -4.67
C PHE A 132 -43.84 47.58 -4.02
N GLY A 133 -42.56 47.89 -4.18
CA GLY A 133 -41.99 49.16 -3.73
C GLY A 133 -42.58 50.36 -4.47
N ILE A 134 -42.70 50.32 -5.80
CA ILE A 134 -43.36 51.38 -6.59
C ILE A 134 -44.83 51.51 -6.18
N PHE A 135 -45.52 50.38 -5.96
CA PHE A 135 -46.93 50.41 -5.52
C PHE A 135 -47.05 51.04 -4.16
N ALA A 136 -46.17 50.75 -3.19
CA ALA A 136 -46.19 51.36 -1.85
C ALA A 136 -45.83 52.85 -1.86
N VAL A 137 -44.91 53.29 -2.72
CA VAL A 137 -44.60 54.73 -2.90
C VAL A 137 -45.81 55.50 -3.46
N ASN A 138 -46.48 54.94 -4.48
CA ASN A 138 -47.66 55.57 -5.06
C ASN A 138 -48.80 55.69 -4.08
N GLN A 139 -48.90 54.84 -3.07
CA GLN A 139 -49.83 54.91 -1.98
C GLN A 139 -49.39 55.85 -0.83
N GLN A 140 -48.24 56.49 -0.96
CA GLN A 140 -47.59 57.29 0.10
C GLN A 140 -47.32 56.48 1.38
N ALA A 141 -47.24 55.16 1.31
CA ALA A 141 -46.99 54.31 2.45
C ALA A 141 -45.50 54.30 2.86
N ILE A 142 -44.63 54.57 1.90
CA ILE A 142 -43.16 54.63 2.11
C ILE A 142 -42.55 55.81 1.36
N PRO A 143 -41.45 56.40 1.86
CA PRO A 143 -40.73 57.47 1.15
C PRO A 143 -40.01 56.92 -0.08
N GLU A 144 -39.82 57.76 -1.12
CA GLU A 144 -39.15 57.37 -2.40
C GLU A 144 -37.76 56.78 -2.18
N VAL A 145 -37.01 57.27 -1.20
CA VAL A 145 -35.66 56.72 -0.86
C VAL A 145 -35.72 55.24 -0.47
N MET A 146 -36.83 54.79 0.13
CA MET A 146 -37.00 53.41 0.54
C MET A 146 -37.17 52.45 -0.66
N LEU A 147 -37.56 52.95 -1.82
CA LEU A 147 -37.61 52.20 -3.06
C LEU A 147 -36.21 51.69 -3.48
N ALA A 148 -35.19 52.55 -3.32
CA ALA A 148 -33.81 52.15 -3.61
C ALA A 148 -33.34 51.04 -2.64
N VAL A 149 -33.69 51.11 -1.38
CA VAL A 149 -33.38 50.08 -0.39
C VAL A 149 -34.05 48.75 -0.78
N LEU A 150 -35.36 48.78 -1.09
CA LEU A 150 -36.11 47.59 -1.51
C LEU A 150 -35.56 46.94 -2.77
N ALA A 151 -35.07 47.72 -3.75
CA ALA A 151 -34.54 47.22 -5.00
C ALA A 151 -33.11 46.68 -4.86
N LEU A 152 -32.24 47.27 -4.01
CA LEU A 152 -30.85 46.92 -3.89
C LEU A 152 -30.55 45.84 -2.84
N THR A 153 -31.35 45.80 -1.74
CA THR A 153 -31.12 44.83 -0.67
C THR A 153 -31.21 43.35 -1.12
N PRO A 154 -32.15 42.97 -2.02
CA PRO A 154 -32.13 41.59 -2.56
C PRO A 154 -30.82 41.21 -3.20
N LEU A 155 -30.17 42.11 -3.99
CA LEU A 155 -28.89 41.82 -4.66
C LEU A 155 -27.81 41.42 -3.66
N SER A 156 -27.68 42.18 -2.55
CA SER A 156 -26.68 41.84 -1.52
C SER A 156 -27.05 40.54 -0.74
N ALA A 157 -28.34 40.24 -0.59
CA ALA A 157 -28.76 38.99 0.04
C ALA A 157 -28.38 37.76 -0.79
N PHE A 158 -28.49 37.85 -2.13
CA PHE A 158 -28.11 36.75 -3.04
C PHE A 158 -26.59 36.58 -3.18
N GLU A 159 -25.77 37.55 -2.89
CA GLU A 159 -24.31 37.41 -2.85
C GLU A 159 -23.87 36.34 -1.82
N GLY A 160 -24.59 36.23 -0.70
CA GLY A 160 -24.40 35.17 0.29
C GLY A 160 -24.73 33.77 -0.24
N THR A 161 -25.79 33.63 -1.07
CA THR A 161 -26.21 32.34 -1.63
C THR A 161 -25.31 31.86 -2.76
N ALA A 162 -24.65 32.76 -3.48
CA ALA A 162 -23.72 32.42 -4.57
C ALA A 162 -22.58 31.50 -4.14
N GLN A 163 -22.17 31.53 -2.87
CA GLN A 163 -21.11 30.68 -2.33
C GLN A 163 -21.61 29.28 -1.93
N LEU A 164 -22.92 29.02 -1.92
CA LEU A 164 -23.48 27.76 -1.46
C LEU A 164 -23.23 26.62 -2.43
N GLY A 165 -23.26 26.86 -3.74
CA GLY A 165 -22.93 25.90 -4.79
C GLY A 165 -21.50 25.37 -4.65
N PRO A 166 -20.47 26.23 -4.69
CA PRO A 166 -19.08 25.84 -4.46
C PRO A 166 -18.84 25.15 -3.11
N ALA A 167 -19.48 25.64 -2.03
CA ALA A 167 -19.38 25.01 -0.70
C ALA A 167 -19.94 23.58 -0.70
N ALA A 168 -21.09 23.37 -1.36
CA ALA A 168 -21.71 22.06 -1.52
C ALA A 168 -20.83 21.09 -2.33
N GLN A 169 -20.20 21.56 -3.43
CA GLN A 169 -19.23 20.77 -4.19
C GLN A 169 -18.04 20.36 -3.31
N GLN A 170 -17.45 21.31 -2.59
CA GLN A 170 -16.32 21.03 -1.71
C GLN A 170 -16.65 20.02 -0.61
N LEU A 171 -17.87 20.08 -0.09
CA LEU A 171 -18.35 19.12 0.91
C LEU A 171 -18.39 17.69 0.32
N VAL A 172 -18.92 17.53 -0.89
CA VAL A 172 -18.98 16.21 -1.57
C VAL A 172 -17.58 15.68 -1.83
N ILE A 173 -16.66 16.52 -2.34
CA ILE A 173 -15.27 16.13 -2.60
C ILE A 173 -14.58 15.68 -1.31
N SER A 174 -14.71 16.49 -0.25
CA SER A 174 -14.10 16.17 1.06
C SER A 174 -14.67 14.90 1.67
N ALA A 175 -15.98 14.68 1.58
CA ALA A 175 -16.65 13.48 2.09
C ALA A 175 -16.20 12.22 1.32
N THR A 176 -16.10 12.31 -0.01
CA THR A 176 -15.66 11.19 -0.84
C THR A 176 -14.20 10.83 -0.56
N SER A 177 -13.33 11.83 -0.39
CA SER A 177 -11.93 11.63 -0.02
C SER A 177 -11.78 11.02 1.37
N ALA A 178 -12.59 11.47 2.34
CA ALA A 178 -12.60 10.90 3.69
C ALA A 178 -13.00 9.42 3.69
N VAL A 179 -14.05 9.06 2.95
CA VAL A 179 -14.47 7.65 2.80
C VAL A 179 -13.37 6.80 2.17
N ARG A 180 -12.66 7.31 1.16
CA ARG A 180 -11.53 6.59 0.55
C ARG A 180 -10.40 6.35 1.54
N ILE A 181 -10.04 7.35 2.34
CA ILE A 181 -9.03 7.21 3.39
C ILE A 181 -9.49 6.20 4.45
N MET A 182 -10.75 6.28 4.89
CA MET A 182 -11.29 5.33 5.86
C MET A 182 -11.30 3.89 5.35
N ASN A 183 -11.54 3.68 4.04
CA ASN A 183 -11.48 2.34 3.44
C ASN A 183 -10.05 1.80 3.30
N MET A 184 -9.02 2.63 3.42
CA MET A 184 -7.62 2.22 3.47
C MET A 184 -7.15 1.89 4.88
N LEU A 185 -7.87 2.35 5.89
CA LEU A 185 -7.55 2.04 7.28
C LEU A 185 -8.21 0.71 7.65
N PRO A 186 -7.54 -0.14 8.42
CA PRO A 186 -8.17 -1.33 9.00
C PRO A 186 -9.40 -0.93 9.81
N ALA A 187 -10.37 -1.82 9.90
CA ALA A 187 -11.59 -1.54 10.66
C ALA A 187 -11.24 -1.21 12.12
N GLU A 188 -11.96 -0.27 12.74
CA GLU A 188 -11.71 0.13 14.14
C GLU A 188 -11.73 -1.07 15.09
N ALA A 189 -12.53 -2.08 14.78
CA ALA A 189 -12.57 -3.34 15.50
C ALA A 189 -11.27 -4.16 15.36
N GLU A 190 -10.61 -4.12 14.18
CA GLU A 190 -9.34 -4.79 13.95
C GLU A 190 -8.21 -4.08 14.68
N ILE A 191 -8.16 -2.72 14.61
CA ILE A 191 -7.18 -1.92 15.37
C ILE A 191 -7.34 -2.13 16.88
N LYS A 192 -8.58 -2.24 17.34
CA LYS A 192 -8.87 -2.47 18.76
C LYS A 192 -8.51 -3.90 19.16
N ALA A 193 -8.78 -4.89 18.32
CA ALA A 193 -8.38 -6.28 18.54
C ALA A 193 -6.85 -6.41 18.55
N GLU A 194 -6.14 -5.79 17.60
CA GLU A 194 -4.68 -5.77 17.59
C GLU A 194 -4.09 -5.10 18.86
N ARG A 195 -4.67 -3.98 19.31
CA ARG A 195 -4.24 -3.33 20.56
C ARG A 195 -4.54 -4.17 21.81
N GLU A 196 -5.71 -4.80 21.86
CA GLU A 196 -6.08 -5.70 22.94
C GLU A 196 -5.21 -6.97 22.92
N GLU A 197 -4.83 -7.46 21.75
CA GLU A 197 -3.86 -8.53 21.58
C GLU A 197 -2.46 -8.08 21.99
N GLU A 198 -2.01 -6.88 21.64
CA GLU A 198 -0.74 -6.30 22.09
C GLU A 198 -0.71 -6.06 23.61
N GLU A 199 -1.79 -5.56 24.21
CA GLU A 199 -1.91 -5.36 25.65
C GLU A 199 -2.04 -6.69 26.43
N ASN A 200 -2.75 -7.67 25.88
CA ASN A 200 -2.89 -9.02 26.47
C ASN A 200 -1.69 -9.91 26.16
N ALA A 201 -0.91 -9.61 25.15
CA ALA A 201 0.37 -10.26 24.82
C ALA A 201 1.48 -9.88 25.84
N ASN A 202 1.11 -9.54 27.06
CA ASN A 202 1.97 -9.56 28.26
C ASN A 202 2.50 -10.98 28.57
N THR A 203 2.43 -11.90 27.64
CA THR A 203 3.31 -13.06 27.58
C THR A 203 4.68 -12.52 27.15
N THR A 204 5.30 -11.79 28.07
CA THR A 204 6.70 -11.37 27.95
C THR A 204 7.50 -12.63 27.77
N ARG A 205 7.88 -12.87 26.53
CA ARG A 205 8.91 -13.86 26.22
C ARG A 205 10.14 -13.46 27.05
N ASP A 206 10.70 -14.43 27.77
CA ASP A 206 11.94 -14.21 28.50
C ASP A 206 13.02 -13.75 27.50
N PRO A 207 13.62 -12.56 27.63
CA PRO A 207 14.68 -12.10 26.76
C PRO A 207 15.92 -13.02 26.76
N SER A 208 16.06 -13.86 27.78
CA SER A 208 17.12 -14.87 27.92
C SER A 208 16.75 -16.23 27.31
N ALA A 209 15.57 -16.37 26.71
CA ALA A 209 15.14 -17.64 26.11
C ALA A 209 16.03 -18.04 24.92
N ALA A 210 16.08 -19.33 24.67
CA ALA A 210 17.01 -19.93 23.69
C ALA A 210 16.74 -19.59 22.23
N ASN A 211 15.64 -18.89 21.90
CA ASN A 211 15.21 -18.55 20.54
C ASN A 211 15.02 -19.76 19.62
N ILE A 212 14.40 -20.81 20.09
CA ILE A 212 14.18 -22.05 19.34
C ILE A 212 12.85 -21.93 18.57
N LEU A 213 12.91 -22.01 17.26
CA LEU A 213 11.74 -22.14 16.38
C LEU A 213 11.40 -23.61 16.20
N GLU A 214 10.15 -23.98 16.44
CA GLU A 214 9.62 -25.33 16.17
C GLU A 214 8.35 -25.24 15.33
N ALA A 215 8.33 -25.97 14.21
CA ALA A 215 7.15 -26.24 13.41
C ALA A 215 6.76 -27.71 13.55
N LYS A 216 5.48 -27.98 13.85
CA LYS A 216 4.97 -29.34 14.06
C LYS A 216 3.72 -29.58 13.22
N ASP A 217 3.79 -30.65 12.39
CA ASP A 217 2.72 -31.16 11.54
C ASP A 217 2.00 -30.03 10.80
N LEU A 218 2.75 -29.26 10.01
CA LEU A 218 2.33 -27.97 9.47
C LEU A 218 1.74 -28.10 8.05
N PRO A 219 0.41 -28.10 7.86
CA PRO A 219 -0.23 -27.84 6.57
C PRO A 219 -0.38 -26.34 6.35
N PHE A 220 0.07 -25.85 5.21
CA PHE A 220 -0.01 -24.43 4.87
C PHE A 220 -0.38 -24.18 3.41
N GLY A 221 -0.87 -22.99 3.14
CA GLY A 221 -1.26 -22.47 1.83
C GLY A 221 -1.78 -21.05 1.95
N TRP A 222 -2.02 -20.40 0.84
CA TRP A 222 -2.56 -19.05 0.82
C TRP A 222 -4.03 -19.02 1.25
N PRO A 223 -4.51 -17.96 1.92
CA PRO A 223 -5.91 -17.84 2.34
C PRO A 223 -6.87 -18.00 1.17
N GLY A 224 -7.83 -18.96 1.30
CA GLY A 224 -8.78 -19.27 0.23
C GLY A 224 -8.22 -20.09 -0.93
N GLY A 225 -6.95 -20.43 -0.91
CA GLY A 225 -6.29 -21.29 -1.89
C GLY A 225 -6.16 -22.74 -1.44
N PRO A 226 -5.58 -23.61 -2.29
CA PRO A 226 -5.30 -24.99 -1.93
C PRO A 226 -4.19 -25.10 -0.88
N VAL A 227 -4.15 -26.20 -0.16
CA VAL A 227 -3.04 -26.56 0.71
C VAL A 227 -1.80 -26.85 -0.17
N VAL A 228 -0.72 -26.12 0.05
CA VAL A 228 0.51 -26.19 -0.73
C VAL A 228 1.41 -27.31 -0.22
N ALA A 229 1.53 -27.45 1.11
CA ALA A 229 2.32 -28.53 1.71
C ALA A 229 1.70 -29.01 3.01
N THR A 230 2.09 -30.23 3.43
CA THR A 230 1.58 -30.90 4.64
C THR A 230 2.72 -31.66 5.35
N GLY A 231 2.50 -31.99 6.63
CA GLY A 231 3.41 -32.85 7.39
C GLY A 231 4.81 -32.25 7.59
N ILE A 232 4.96 -30.94 7.50
CA ILE A 232 6.23 -30.28 7.70
C ILE A 232 6.56 -30.24 9.19
N ASN A 233 7.74 -30.79 9.53
CA ASN A 233 8.31 -30.75 10.86
C ASN A 233 9.72 -30.18 10.78
N LEU A 234 10.01 -29.12 11.52
CA LEU A 234 11.29 -28.42 11.47
C LEU A 234 11.59 -27.81 12.84
N ARG A 235 12.86 -27.88 13.24
CA ARG A 235 13.39 -27.19 14.42
C ARG A 235 14.62 -26.41 14.02
N LEU A 236 14.70 -25.15 14.47
CA LEU A 236 15.84 -24.26 14.27
C LEU A 236 16.21 -23.61 15.60
N ALA A 237 17.44 -23.76 16.00
CA ALA A 237 18.02 -23.06 17.14
C ALA A 237 19.16 -22.15 16.68
N PRO A 238 19.57 -21.14 17.47
CA PRO A 238 20.75 -20.36 17.17
C PRO A 238 21.99 -21.26 17.02
N GLY A 239 22.66 -21.12 15.89
CA GLY A 239 23.80 -21.95 15.50
C GLY A 239 23.47 -23.16 14.65
N ASP A 240 22.19 -23.48 14.38
CA ASP A 240 21.79 -24.49 13.39
C ASP A 240 21.78 -23.87 11.99
N HIS A 241 22.31 -24.58 11.00
CA HIS A 241 22.32 -24.20 9.60
C HIS A 241 21.52 -25.21 8.77
N LEU A 242 20.31 -24.83 8.38
CA LEU A 242 19.38 -25.69 7.66
C LEU A 242 19.27 -25.22 6.20
N ALA A 243 19.28 -26.17 5.26
CA ALA A 243 18.97 -25.88 3.88
C ALA A 243 17.65 -26.54 3.45
N ILE A 244 16.84 -25.83 2.67
CA ILE A 244 15.61 -26.36 2.07
C ILE A 244 15.77 -26.28 0.56
N VAL A 245 15.74 -27.43 -0.09
CA VAL A 245 15.85 -27.56 -1.54
C VAL A 245 14.59 -28.15 -2.14
N GLY A 246 14.30 -27.80 -3.39
CA GLY A 246 13.12 -28.31 -4.10
C GLY A 246 12.82 -27.47 -5.35
N GLN A 247 11.92 -27.99 -6.19
CA GLN A 247 11.54 -27.32 -7.44
C GLN A 247 10.97 -25.92 -7.21
N SER A 248 11.11 -25.06 -8.22
CA SER A 248 10.45 -23.73 -8.17
C SER A 248 8.92 -23.90 -8.10
N GLY A 249 8.26 -23.07 -7.30
CA GLY A 249 6.81 -23.13 -7.10
C GLY A 249 6.31 -24.24 -6.17
N ILE A 250 7.19 -25.04 -5.55
CA ILE A 250 6.79 -26.13 -4.63
C ILE A 250 6.25 -25.63 -3.28
N GLY A 251 6.47 -24.34 -2.95
CA GLY A 251 5.97 -23.72 -1.71
C GLY A 251 7.05 -23.36 -0.69
N LYS A 252 8.34 -23.30 -1.06
CA LYS A 252 9.44 -22.94 -0.15
C LYS A 252 9.27 -21.56 0.47
N THR A 253 9.01 -20.53 -0.35
CA THR A 253 8.72 -19.15 0.11
C THR A 253 7.51 -19.11 1.01
N THR A 254 6.44 -19.86 0.67
CA THR A 254 5.21 -19.96 1.47
C THR A 254 5.50 -20.57 2.84
N LEU A 255 6.39 -21.56 2.92
CA LEU A 255 6.87 -22.11 4.19
C LEU A 255 7.57 -21.04 5.02
N LEU A 256 8.48 -20.26 4.43
CA LEU A 256 9.19 -19.20 5.15
C LEU A 256 8.21 -18.16 5.70
N TYR A 257 7.22 -17.73 4.93
CA TYR A 257 6.16 -16.82 5.43
C TYR A 257 5.35 -17.41 6.58
N THR A 258 5.10 -18.74 6.54
CA THR A 258 4.36 -19.42 7.61
C THR A 258 5.22 -19.50 8.89
N LEU A 259 6.50 -19.86 8.77
CA LEU A 259 7.44 -19.90 9.89
C LEU A 259 7.63 -18.51 10.53
N ALA A 260 7.62 -17.44 9.74
CA ALA A 260 7.73 -16.07 10.22
C ALA A 260 6.43 -15.49 10.83
N GLY A 261 5.35 -16.28 10.89
CA GLY A 261 4.06 -15.83 11.41
C GLY A 261 3.35 -14.81 10.50
N LEU A 262 3.73 -14.73 9.21
CA LEU A 262 3.09 -13.86 8.22
C LEU A 262 1.89 -14.54 7.56
N LEU A 263 1.94 -15.85 7.46
CA LEU A 263 0.91 -16.65 6.83
C LEU A 263 0.43 -17.73 7.81
N LYS A 264 -0.82 -17.62 8.26
CA LYS A 264 -1.38 -18.56 9.23
C LYS A 264 -1.53 -19.95 8.61
N PRO A 265 -1.02 -21.01 9.27
CA PRO A 265 -1.18 -22.38 8.78
C PRO A 265 -2.63 -22.84 8.88
N VAL A 266 -2.99 -23.83 8.08
CA VAL A 266 -4.34 -24.44 8.11
C VAL A 266 -4.56 -25.24 9.39
N ALA A 267 -3.50 -25.90 9.89
CA ALA A 267 -3.46 -26.63 11.14
C ALA A 267 -2.00 -26.73 11.63
N GLY A 268 -1.75 -27.48 12.70
CA GLY A 268 -0.41 -27.60 13.28
C GLY A 268 -0.03 -26.37 14.11
N SER A 269 1.25 -26.19 14.36
CA SER A 269 1.74 -25.04 15.16
C SER A 269 3.14 -24.62 14.75
N VAL A 270 3.38 -23.30 14.79
CA VAL A 270 4.72 -22.69 14.74
C VAL A 270 4.96 -21.97 16.04
N LYS A 271 6.00 -22.36 16.76
CA LYS A 271 6.30 -21.82 18.10
C LYS A 271 7.74 -21.32 18.17
N ILE A 272 7.93 -20.24 18.90
CA ILE A 272 9.26 -19.77 19.31
C ILE A 272 9.32 -19.91 20.85
N ASP A 273 10.26 -20.71 21.33
CA ASP A 273 10.39 -21.08 22.77
C ASP A 273 9.07 -21.55 23.40
N GLY A 274 8.29 -22.34 22.66
CA GLY A 274 7.02 -22.89 23.11
C GLY A 274 5.82 -21.96 22.99
N VAL A 275 6.02 -20.66 22.66
CA VAL A 275 4.95 -19.69 22.42
C VAL A 275 4.56 -19.68 20.94
N ASP A 276 3.28 -19.72 20.62
CA ASP A 276 2.78 -19.68 19.26
C ASP A 276 3.15 -18.35 18.60
N VAL A 277 3.79 -18.38 17.42
CA VAL A 277 4.26 -17.20 16.71
C VAL A 277 3.14 -16.25 16.32
N PHE A 278 1.92 -16.76 16.12
CA PHE A 278 0.74 -15.97 15.79
C PHE A 278 0.09 -15.31 17.02
N SER A 279 0.50 -15.66 18.23
CA SER A 279 0.11 -15.01 19.47
C SER A 279 1.14 -13.97 19.94
N LEU A 280 2.31 -13.92 19.32
CA LEU A 280 3.35 -12.94 19.64
C LEU A 280 3.04 -11.59 18.97
N PRO A 281 3.27 -10.45 19.65
CA PRO A 281 3.29 -9.15 18.99
C PRO A 281 4.24 -9.17 17.81
N ARG A 282 3.83 -8.54 16.69
CA ARG A 282 4.58 -8.57 15.43
C ARG A 282 6.07 -8.19 15.60
N LEU A 283 6.35 -7.16 16.40
CA LEU A 283 7.71 -6.73 16.70
C LEU A 283 8.53 -7.80 17.42
N GLN A 284 7.93 -8.57 18.34
CA GLN A 284 8.63 -9.63 19.06
C GLN A 284 8.90 -10.84 18.14
N ALA A 285 7.95 -11.22 17.30
CA ALA A 285 8.15 -12.26 16.29
C ALA A 285 9.29 -11.87 15.33
N ALA A 286 9.27 -10.64 14.80
CA ALA A 286 10.31 -10.11 13.90
C ALA A 286 11.67 -9.96 14.60
N ALA A 287 11.71 -9.60 15.87
CA ALA A 287 12.96 -9.55 16.65
C ALA A 287 13.57 -10.95 16.87
N SER A 288 12.80 -12.00 16.69
CA SER A 288 13.23 -13.39 16.92
C SER A 288 13.60 -14.12 15.65
N PHE A 289 12.84 -13.89 14.58
CA PHE A 289 13.01 -14.55 13.29
C PHE A 289 12.75 -13.59 12.15
N VAL A 290 13.76 -13.33 11.33
CA VAL A 290 13.71 -12.45 10.17
C VAL A 290 13.77 -13.29 8.90
N ILE A 291 12.96 -12.88 7.91
CA ILE A 291 13.02 -13.47 6.57
C ILE A 291 13.42 -12.42 5.53
N THR A 292 14.17 -12.84 4.53
CA THR A 292 14.42 -12.05 3.32
C THR A 292 13.88 -12.83 2.14
N PRO A 293 12.68 -12.47 1.64
CA PRO A 293 12.10 -13.11 0.46
C PRO A 293 12.87 -12.71 -0.80
N GLU A 294 12.71 -13.52 -1.85
CA GLU A 294 13.34 -13.32 -3.15
C GLU A 294 13.01 -11.94 -3.75
N ASP A 295 11.77 -11.49 -3.63
CA ASP A 295 11.25 -10.23 -4.18
C ASP A 295 11.26 -9.06 -3.18
N ALA A 296 12.09 -9.14 -2.12
CA ALA A 296 12.17 -8.08 -1.13
C ALA A 296 12.41 -6.70 -1.75
N HIS A 297 11.68 -5.71 -1.26
CA HIS A 297 11.68 -4.36 -1.83
C HIS A 297 12.95 -3.56 -1.46
N ILE A 298 13.53 -2.87 -2.44
CA ILE A 298 14.53 -1.83 -2.24
C ILE A 298 13.81 -0.47 -2.30
N PHE A 299 13.97 0.31 -1.25
CA PHE A 299 13.33 1.62 -1.13
C PHE A 299 14.11 2.69 -1.90
N GLU A 300 13.39 3.66 -2.48
CA GLU A 300 13.95 4.82 -3.17
C GLU A 300 14.53 5.82 -2.15
N THR A 301 15.68 5.47 -1.62
CA THR A 301 16.44 6.23 -0.62
C THR A 301 17.90 5.79 -0.66
N THR A 302 18.73 6.22 0.30
CA THR A 302 20.15 5.83 0.36
C THR A 302 20.33 4.34 0.65
N ILE A 303 21.51 3.81 0.35
CA ILE A 303 21.91 2.44 0.70
C ILE A 303 21.83 2.26 2.22
N LEU A 304 22.34 3.22 3.00
CA LEU A 304 22.30 3.17 4.45
C LEU A 304 20.86 3.07 4.99
N GLU A 305 19.94 3.91 4.49
CA GLU A 305 18.54 3.87 4.92
C GLU A 305 17.86 2.55 4.54
N ASN A 306 18.26 1.94 3.42
CA ASN A 306 17.82 0.60 3.07
C ASN A 306 18.26 -0.47 4.07
N LEU A 307 19.47 -0.37 4.62
CA LEU A 307 19.94 -1.27 5.69
C LEU A 307 19.25 -0.97 7.02
N ARG A 308 18.98 0.30 7.31
CA ARG A 308 18.28 0.76 8.52
C ARG A 308 16.83 0.27 8.63
N VAL A 309 16.22 -0.19 7.53
CA VAL A 309 14.92 -0.88 7.59
C VAL A 309 14.96 -2.08 8.56
N ALA A 310 16.10 -2.78 8.64
CA ALA A 310 16.27 -3.93 9.53
C ALA A 310 16.82 -3.54 10.93
N ASN A 311 17.57 -2.44 11.01
CA ASN A 311 18.14 -1.94 12.25
C ASN A 311 18.28 -0.41 12.19
N GLY A 312 17.30 0.30 12.75
CA GLY A 312 17.25 1.78 12.70
C GLY A 312 18.42 2.49 13.38
N GLU A 313 19.20 1.82 14.23
CA GLU A 313 20.36 2.38 14.93
C GLU A 313 21.69 2.13 14.20
N LEU A 314 21.64 1.48 13.01
CA LEU A 314 22.84 1.12 12.25
C LEU A 314 23.64 2.38 11.87
N THR A 315 24.92 2.38 12.22
CA THR A 315 25.85 3.44 11.83
C THR A 315 26.36 3.21 10.39
N ALA A 316 26.84 4.26 9.73
CA ALA A 316 27.40 4.13 8.39
C ALA A 316 28.59 3.15 8.35
N ALA A 317 29.46 3.18 9.36
CA ALA A 317 30.61 2.29 9.43
C ALA A 317 30.21 0.81 9.55
N GLU A 318 29.23 0.49 10.41
CA GLU A 318 28.68 -0.87 10.51
C GLU A 318 28.02 -1.30 9.20
N GLY A 319 27.27 -0.39 8.54
CA GLY A 319 26.65 -0.66 7.26
C GLY A 319 27.67 -0.96 6.15
N GLU A 320 28.79 -0.25 6.12
CA GLU A 320 29.89 -0.52 5.18
C GLU A 320 30.51 -1.91 5.41
N GLU A 321 30.71 -2.32 6.66
CA GLU A 321 31.23 -3.69 6.96
C GLU A 321 30.23 -4.74 6.50
N LEU A 322 28.94 -4.60 6.77
CA LEU A 322 27.90 -5.53 6.30
C LEU A 322 27.83 -5.61 4.78
N LEU A 323 28.03 -4.50 4.06
CA LEU A 323 28.10 -4.49 2.60
C LEU A 323 29.37 -5.21 2.10
N LYS A 324 30.47 -5.10 2.80
CA LYS A 324 31.71 -5.85 2.48
C LYS A 324 31.50 -7.35 2.71
N GLU A 325 30.90 -7.75 3.83
CA GLU A 325 30.51 -9.14 4.10
C GLU A 325 29.57 -9.69 3.02
N ALA A 326 28.66 -8.87 2.49
CA ALA A 326 27.79 -9.22 1.37
C ALA A 326 28.50 -9.18 0.00
N GLY A 327 29.82 -8.99 -0.06
CA GLY A 327 30.60 -8.97 -1.29
C GLY A 327 30.45 -7.71 -2.15
N LEU A 328 30.08 -6.57 -1.55
CA LEU A 328 29.89 -5.28 -2.24
C LEU A 328 31.03 -4.27 -2.01
N ALA A 329 32.18 -4.69 -1.50
CA ALA A 329 33.29 -3.78 -1.16
C ALA A 329 33.77 -2.93 -2.35
N GLU A 330 34.05 -3.55 -3.50
CA GLU A 330 34.54 -2.86 -4.70
C GLU A 330 33.46 -1.97 -5.32
N TRP A 331 32.22 -2.45 -5.36
CA TRP A 331 31.09 -1.68 -5.85
C TRP A 331 30.86 -0.44 -4.98
N LEU A 332 30.84 -0.58 -3.66
CA LEU A 332 30.66 0.54 -2.72
C LEU A 332 31.76 1.59 -2.90
N ALA A 333 33.02 1.15 -3.07
CA ALA A 333 34.16 2.05 -3.32
C ALA A 333 34.05 2.80 -4.67
N SER A 334 33.34 2.27 -5.65
CA SER A 334 33.09 2.92 -6.94
C SER A 334 32.03 4.01 -6.91
N LEU A 335 31.21 4.07 -5.85
CA LEU A 335 30.11 5.01 -5.73
C LEU A 335 30.60 6.38 -5.21
N PRO A 336 30.22 7.51 -5.87
CA PRO A 336 30.71 8.85 -5.47
C PRO A 336 30.35 9.28 -4.05
N ALA A 337 29.20 8.82 -3.54
CA ALA A 337 28.70 9.11 -2.19
C ALA A 337 28.80 7.90 -1.25
N GLY A 338 29.50 6.81 -1.64
CA GLY A 338 29.61 5.60 -0.84
C GLY A 338 28.24 5.08 -0.39
N ILE A 339 28.10 4.75 0.88
CA ILE A 339 26.87 4.22 1.49
C ILE A 339 25.69 5.21 1.49
N GLU A 340 25.94 6.52 1.34
CA GLU A 340 24.92 7.56 1.22
C GLU A 340 24.41 7.74 -0.22
N THR A 341 24.82 6.88 -1.15
CA THR A 341 24.31 6.90 -2.53
C THR A 341 22.81 6.58 -2.55
N GLU A 342 22.02 7.44 -3.19
CA GLU A 342 20.59 7.25 -3.40
C GLU A 342 20.34 6.19 -4.49
N LEU A 343 19.47 5.24 -4.18
CA LEU A 343 18.99 4.24 -5.12
C LEU A 343 17.74 4.77 -5.82
N GLY A 344 17.74 4.74 -7.15
CA GLY A 344 16.58 5.19 -7.94
C GLY A 344 15.34 4.32 -7.74
N SER A 345 14.22 4.80 -8.26
CA SER A 345 12.93 4.14 -8.16
C SER A 345 13.00 2.68 -8.66
N GLY A 346 12.51 1.77 -7.82
CA GLY A 346 12.54 0.33 -8.11
C GLY A 346 13.93 -0.28 -8.23
N ALA A 347 14.97 0.41 -7.71
CA ALA A 347 16.37 -0.02 -7.83
C ALA A 347 16.87 -0.15 -9.28
N THR A 348 16.34 0.66 -10.21
CA THR A 348 16.71 0.64 -11.63
C THR A 348 18.15 1.07 -11.90
N THR A 349 18.81 1.66 -10.90
CA THR A 349 20.22 2.14 -10.99
C THR A 349 21.24 1.08 -10.60
N ILE A 350 20.81 -0.09 -10.13
CA ILE A 350 21.67 -1.19 -9.67
C ILE A 350 21.36 -2.48 -10.41
N SER A 351 22.36 -3.34 -10.57
CA SER A 351 22.19 -4.65 -11.16
C SER A 351 21.40 -5.60 -10.24
N GLY A 352 20.87 -6.70 -10.79
CA GLY A 352 20.18 -7.73 -10.02
C GLY A 352 21.05 -8.34 -8.91
N GLY A 353 22.36 -8.54 -9.21
CA GLY A 353 23.32 -9.05 -8.24
C GLY A 353 23.61 -8.06 -7.09
N GLU A 354 23.77 -6.78 -7.39
CA GLU A 354 23.94 -5.73 -6.37
C GLU A 354 22.69 -5.62 -5.48
N ARG A 355 21.51 -5.67 -6.09
CA ARG A 355 20.24 -5.68 -5.39
C ARG A 355 20.18 -6.82 -4.36
N ARG A 356 20.51 -8.05 -4.77
CA ARG A 356 20.51 -9.23 -3.90
C ARG A 356 21.47 -9.07 -2.73
N ARG A 357 22.67 -8.59 -3.00
CA ARG A 357 23.69 -8.38 -1.96
C ARG A 357 23.33 -7.25 -0.99
N ILE A 358 22.65 -6.20 -1.43
CA ILE A 358 22.09 -5.17 -0.52
C ILE A 358 21.01 -5.79 0.38
N LEU A 359 20.11 -6.61 -0.18
CA LEU A 359 19.10 -7.31 0.61
C LEU A 359 19.69 -8.28 1.62
N LEU A 360 20.79 -8.92 1.26
CA LEU A 360 21.55 -9.76 2.18
C LEU A 360 22.19 -8.93 3.30
N ALA A 361 22.86 -7.81 2.97
CA ALA A 361 23.42 -6.90 3.97
C ALA A 361 22.34 -6.37 4.92
N ARG A 362 21.12 -6.08 4.40
CA ARG A 362 19.95 -5.75 5.22
C ARG A 362 19.55 -6.88 6.16
N ALA A 363 19.53 -8.12 5.68
CA ALA A 363 19.24 -9.28 6.52
C ALA A 363 20.27 -9.46 7.64
N LEU A 364 21.56 -9.29 7.31
CA LEU A 364 22.65 -9.35 8.27
C LEU A 364 22.61 -8.19 9.28
N ALA A 365 22.09 -7.01 8.90
CA ALA A 365 21.88 -5.86 9.80
C ALA A 365 20.81 -6.14 10.87
N ALA A 366 19.88 -7.05 10.64
CA ALA A 366 18.89 -7.45 11.63
C ALA A 366 19.58 -8.09 12.85
N LYS A 367 19.12 -7.73 14.05
CA LYS A 367 19.64 -8.30 15.31
C LYS A 367 18.98 -9.64 15.70
N ALA A 368 18.12 -10.18 14.84
CA ALA A 368 17.39 -11.41 15.10
C ALA A 368 18.34 -12.63 15.20
N PRO A 369 18.14 -13.51 16.18
CA PRO A 369 18.95 -14.72 16.35
C PRO A 369 18.67 -15.80 15.32
N LEU A 370 17.52 -15.72 14.62
CA LEU A 370 17.12 -16.66 13.59
C LEU A 370 16.87 -15.91 12.28
N LEU A 371 17.39 -16.44 11.17
CA LEU A 371 17.34 -15.83 9.84
C LEU A 371 16.90 -16.85 8.80
N ALA A 372 16.01 -16.44 7.90
CA ALA A 372 15.69 -17.23 6.70
C ALA A 372 15.92 -16.39 5.45
N LEU A 373 16.61 -17.00 4.49
CA LEU A 373 17.00 -16.40 3.21
C LEU A 373 16.42 -17.22 2.06
N ASP A 374 15.68 -16.56 1.19
CA ASP A 374 15.08 -17.18 0.01
C ASP A 374 15.91 -16.86 -1.24
N GLU A 375 16.55 -17.89 -1.80
CA GLU A 375 17.37 -17.84 -3.02
C GLU A 375 18.42 -16.69 -3.03
N PRO A 376 19.24 -16.50 -1.97
CA PRO A 376 20.13 -15.33 -1.87
C PRO A 376 21.26 -15.32 -2.91
N GLY A 377 21.59 -16.48 -3.52
CA GLY A 377 22.59 -16.61 -4.57
C GLY A 377 22.05 -16.49 -5.99
N GLU A 378 20.76 -16.24 -6.18
CA GLU A 378 20.16 -16.12 -7.51
C GLU A 378 20.66 -14.87 -8.25
N HIS A 379 20.82 -14.95 -9.57
CA HIS A 379 21.39 -13.89 -10.44
C HIS A 379 22.85 -13.53 -10.15
N LEU A 380 23.57 -14.33 -9.37
CA LEU A 380 25.02 -14.24 -9.22
C LEU A 380 25.71 -15.26 -10.12
N ASP A 381 26.97 -14.98 -10.47
CA ASP A 381 27.79 -16.00 -11.12
C ASP A 381 28.00 -17.21 -10.17
N PRO A 382 28.22 -18.41 -10.70
CA PRO A 382 28.24 -19.62 -9.89
C PRO A 382 29.29 -19.61 -8.77
N GLU A 383 30.48 -19.09 -9.00
CA GLU A 383 31.56 -19.08 -8.00
C GLU A 383 31.22 -18.10 -6.85
N THR A 384 30.73 -16.91 -7.18
CA THR A 384 30.29 -15.91 -6.19
C THR A 384 29.09 -16.39 -5.38
N ALA A 385 28.12 -17.05 -6.04
CA ALA A 385 26.96 -17.62 -5.36
C ALA A 385 27.37 -18.71 -4.36
N ASP A 386 28.23 -19.62 -4.76
CA ASP A 386 28.68 -20.69 -3.87
C ASP A 386 29.52 -20.18 -2.70
N ALA A 387 30.39 -19.20 -2.92
CA ALA A 387 31.15 -18.58 -1.84
C ALA A 387 30.20 -17.90 -0.85
N LEU A 388 29.25 -17.10 -1.34
CA LEU A 388 28.25 -16.42 -0.53
C LEU A 388 27.43 -17.41 0.31
N LEU A 389 26.94 -18.48 -0.29
CA LEU A 389 26.11 -19.47 0.42
C LEU A 389 26.93 -20.23 1.49
N ARG A 390 28.21 -20.52 1.22
CA ARG A 390 29.12 -21.11 2.24
C ARG A 390 29.34 -20.13 3.39
N ASP A 391 29.61 -18.85 3.08
CA ASP A 391 29.80 -17.83 4.10
C ASP A 391 28.56 -17.71 5.00
N LEU A 392 27.36 -17.72 4.42
CA LEU A 392 26.09 -17.68 5.15
C LEU A 392 25.87 -18.91 6.05
N LEU A 393 26.27 -20.10 5.60
CA LEU A 393 26.17 -21.34 6.35
C LEU A 393 27.30 -21.50 7.38
N THR A 394 28.36 -20.70 7.30
CA THR A 394 29.47 -20.69 8.25
C THR A 394 29.49 -19.42 9.12
N ALA A 395 28.75 -18.38 8.74
CA ALA A 395 28.70 -17.09 9.42
C ALA A 395 27.99 -17.18 10.78
N GLY A 396 28.65 -17.75 11.73
CA GLY A 396 28.39 -17.66 13.13
C GLY A 396 29.70 -17.31 13.80
N SER A 397 30.02 -16.01 13.96
CA SER A 397 31.11 -15.64 14.84
C SER A 397 30.88 -16.28 16.22
N GLU A 398 31.94 -16.70 16.90
CA GLU A 398 31.84 -17.36 18.24
C GLU A 398 31.00 -16.54 19.24
N GLU A 399 30.83 -15.23 18.99
CA GLU A 399 30.06 -14.31 19.83
C GLU A 399 28.56 -14.22 19.50
N HIS A 400 28.14 -14.49 18.22
CA HIS A 400 26.72 -14.35 17.80
C HIS A 400 26.32 -15.51 16.88
N LYS A 401 26.11 -16.68 17.45
CA LYS A 401 25.59 -17.85 16.70
C LYS A 401 24.15 -17.56 16.27
N ARG A 402 23.93 -17.38 14.96
CA ARG A 402 22.58 -17.28 14.38
C ARG A 402 22.13 -18.64 13.86
N GLY A 403 20.85 -18.95 14.01
CA GLY A 403 20.23 -20.05 13.28
C GLY A 403 19.83 -19.58 11.89
N VAL A 404 20.19 -20.33 10.86
CA VAL A 404 19.95 -19.96 9.45
C VAL A 404 19.10 -21.01 8.77
N ILE A 405 18.04 -20.59 8.07
CA ILE A 405 17.35 -21.38 7.05
C ILE A 405 17.70 -20.80 5.69
N LEU A 406 18.33 -21.60 4.86
CA LEU A 406 18.67 -21.24 3.49
C LEU A 406 17.75 -22.00 2.52
N VAL A 407 16.95 -21.29 1.75
CA VAL A 407 16.23 -21.84 0.62
C VAL A 407 17.07 -21.61 -0.63
N THR A 408 17.41 -22.69 -1.35
CA THR A 408 18.20 -22.59 -2.57
C THR A 408 17.94 -23.78 -3.49
N HIS A 409 18.22 -23.60 -4.77
CA HIS A 409 18.30 -24.69 -5.75
C HIS A 409 19.74 -25.16 -6.00
N ARG A 410 20.76 -24.44 -5.47
CA ARG A 410 22.19 -24.80 -5.57
C ARG A 410 22.55 -25.80 -4.48
N LEU A 411 23.15 -26.91 -4.87
CA LEU A 411 23.47 -28.02 -3.97
C LEU A 411 24.95 -28.04 -3.55
N THR A 412 25.85 -27.56 -4.43
CA THR A 412 27.31 -27.60 -4.21
C THR A 412 27.72 -26.97 -2.87
N PRO A 413 27.23 -25.80 -2.42
CA PRO A 413 27.65 -25.16 -1.17
C PRO A 413 27.01 -25.75 0.08
N LEU A 414 26.09 -26.71 -0.02
CA LEU A 414 25.35 -27.29 1.09
C LEU A 414 26.12 -28.28 1.94
N ASP A 415 27.40 -28.54 1.60
CA ASP A 415 28.32 -29.30 2.43
C ASP A 415 28.59 -28.68 3.81
N GLN A 416 28.28 -27.37 3.96
CA GLN A 416 28.37 -26.62 5.19
C GLN A 416 27.06 -26.59 6.00
N ALA A 417 25.95 -27.12 5.45
CA ALA A 417 24.69 -27.18 6.18
C ALA A 417 24.65 -28.38 7.13
N ASP A 418 24.14 -28.16 8.35
CA ASP A 418 23.94 -29.25 9.32
C ASP A 418 22.90 -30.25 8.86
N GLN A 419 21.82 -29.74 8.23
CA GLN A 419 20.77 -30.56 7.63
C GLN A 419 20.22 -29.93 6.35
N VAL A 420 19.93 -30.80 5.39
CA VAL A 420 19.26 -30.46 4.14
C VAL A 420 17.91 -31.17 4.09
N PHE A 421 16.86 -30.42 3.82
CA PHE A 421 15.49 -30.90 3.63
C PHE A 421 15.12 -30.84 2.15
N ILE A 422 14.69 -31.96 1.59
CA ILE A 422 14.18 -32.00 0.22
C ILE A 422 12.66 -31.87 0.26
N MET A 423 12.16 -30.75 -0.25
CA MET A 423 10.73 -30.50 -0.38
C MET A 423 10.26 -30.90 -1.77
N ASP A 424 9.36 -31.88 -1.82
CA ASP A 424 8.81 -32.39 -3.09
C ASP A 424 7.43 -33.02 -2.85
N LYS A 425 6.76 -33.42 -3.93
CA LYS A 425 5.50 -34.14 -3.88
C LYS A 425 5.75 -35.64 -3.70
N PRO A 426 5.13 -36.30 -2.70
CA PRO A 426 5.48 -37.68 -2.31
C PRO A 426 5.44 -38.69 -3.45
N HIS A 427 4.48 -38.54 -4.38
CA HIS A 427 4.30 -39.45 -5.52
C HIS A 427 4.50 -38.77 -6.87
N GLY A 428 5.07 -37.54 -6.90
CA GLY A 428 5.28 -36.77 -8.12
C GLY A 428 3.99 -36.29 -8.80
N ARG A 429 2.82 -36.34 -8.12
CA ARG A 429 1.55 -35.94 -8.69
C ARG A 429 1.31 -34.46 -8.44
N LEU A 430 0.89 -33.74 -9.47
CA LEU A 430 0.70 -32.31 -9.43
C LEU A 430 -0.42 -31.83 -8.47
N ASP A 431 -1.39 -32.69 -8.19
CA ASP A 431 -2.53 -32.46 -7.33
C ASP A 431 -2.29 -32.74 -5.84
N GLU A 432 -1.15 -33.35 -5.49
CA GLU A 432 -0.79 -33.61 -4.10
C GLU A 432 -0.05 -32.43 -3.45
N PRO A 433 -0.28 -32.16 -2.16
CA PRO A 433 0.52 -31.20 -1.42
C PRO A 433 1.97 -31.69 -1.25
N ALA A 434 2.90 -30.76 -1.22
CA ALA A 434 4.30 -31.06 -0.98
C ALA A 434 4.56 -31.47 0.47
N THR A 435 5.68 -32.15 0.69
CA THR A 435 6.19 -32.49 2.04
C THR A 435 7.71 -32.54 2.02
N PHE A 436 8.34 -32.72 3.16
CA PHE A 436 9.76 -33.11 3.21
C PHE A 436 9.87 -34.60 2.88
N VAL A 437 10.25 -34.91 1.64
CA VAL A 437 10.39 -36.31 1.17
C VAL A 437 11.69 -36.98 1.63
N ALA A 438 12.72 -36.19 1.95
CA ALA A 438 13.96 -36.65 2.53
C ALA A 438 14.59 -35.54 3.39
N GLN A 439 15.38 -35.96 4.37
CA GLN A 439 16.20 -35.09 5.20
C GLN A 439 17.48 -35.81 5.63
N GLY A 440 18.56 -35.05 5.78
CA GLY A 440 19.86 -35.58 6.19
C GLY A 440 20.97 -34.58 5.91
N THR A 441 22.20 -34.97 6.18
CA THR A 441 23.37 -34.18 5.78
C THR A 441 23.53 -34.19 4.25
N HIS A 442 24.18 -33.17 3.70
CA HIS A 442 24.49 -33.10 2.28
C HIS A 442 25.11 -34.44 1.76
N ARG A 443 26.07 -35.01 2.52
CA ARG A 443 26.73 -36.25 2.16
C ARG A 443 25.80 -37.46 2.16
N GLU A 444 24.95 -37.59 3.19
CA GLU A 444 23.97 -38.70 3.28
C GLU A 444 22.98 -38.65 2.11
N LEU A 445 22.52 -37.46 1.74
CA LEU A 445 21.59 -37.26 0.62
C LEU A 445 22.28 -37.53 -0.73
N ALA A 446 23.54 -37.11 -0.90
CA ALA A 446 24.32 -37.39 -2.09
C ALA A 446 24.58 -38.90 -2.28
N GLU A 447 24.75 -39.68 -1.20
CA GLU A 447 24.95 -41.13 -1.22
C GLU A 447 23.64 -41.92 -1.39
N ASN A 448 22.55 -41.49 -0.72
CA ASN A 448 21.34 -42.32 -0.55
C ASN A 448 20.12 -41.84 -1.33
N HIS A 449 20.08 -40.56 -1.82
CA HIS A 449 18.95 -40.04 -2.56
C HIS A 449 19.28 -39.83 -4.05
N PRO A 450 18.80 -40.73 -4.95
CA PRO A 450 19.22 -40.71 -6.37
C PRO A 450 18.95 -39.40 -7.09
N GLY A 451 17.82 -38.73 -6.81
CA GLY A 451 17.45 -37.44 -7.40
C GLY A 451 18.42 -36.32 -6.96
N TYR A 452 18.76 -36.27 -5.68
CA TYR A 452 19.72 -35.29 -5.15
C TYR A 452 21.12 -35.52 -5.76
N ALA A 453 21.59 -36.75 -5.78
CA ALA A 453 22.88 -37.12 -6.38
C ALA A 453 22.94 -36.80 -7.88
N TRP A 454 21.83 -36.92 -8.60
CA TRP A 454 21.76 -36.58 -10.01
C TRP A 454 21.84 -35.07 -10.21
N SER A 455 21.04 -34.28 -9.45
CA SER A 455 21.07 -32.83 -9.54
C SER A 455 22.44 -32.26 -9.18
N LEU A 456 23.08 -32.78 -8.15
CA LEU A 456 24.44 -32.36 -7.76
C LEU A 456 25.47 -32.60 -8.88
N ARG A 457 25.37 -33.74 -9.58
CA ARG A 457 26.24 -34.01 -10.72
C ARG A 457 26.00 -33.09 -11.91
N GLN A 458 24.73 -32.73 -12.18
CA GLN A 458 24.41 -31.80 -13.25
C GLN A 458 25.00 -30.42 -12.95
N GLU A 459 24.82 -29.91 -11.71
CA GLU A 459 25.38 -28.63 -11.29
C GLU A 459 26.92 -28.58 -11.45
N GLN A 460 27.61 -29.67 -11.13
CA GLN A 460 29.07 -29.78 -11.33
C GLN A 460 29.47 -29.78 -12.80
N VAL A 461 28.65 -30.33 -13.70
CA VAL A 461 28.91 -30.30 -15.13
C VAL A 461 28.68 -28.93 -15.74
N ASP A 462 27.64 -28.25 -15.31
CA ASP A 462 27.30 -26.90 -15.80
C ASP A 462 28.26 -25.79 -15.31
N ALA A 463 29.09 -26.11 -14.31
CA ALA A 463 30.14 -25.23 -13.78
C ALA A 463 31.44 -25.24 -14.57
N PHE A 464 31.59 -26.14 -15.58
CA PHE A 464 32.73 -26.24 -16.50
C PHE A 464 32.34 -25.79 -17.90
#